data_11c1c068c5d4d3b55c8d7ddfb22697f6
#
_entry.id   11c1c068c5d4d3b55c8d7ddfb22697f6
#
_cell.length_a   1.000
_cell.length_b   1.000
_cell.length_c   1.000
_cell.angle_alpha   90.00
_cell.angle_beta   90.00
_cell.angle_gamma   90.00
#
_symmetry.space_group_name_H-M   'P 1'
#
loop_
_entity.id
_entity.type
_entity.pdbx_description
1 polymer ?
#
loop_
_entity_poly.entity_id
_entity_poly.type
_entity_poly.pdbx_seq_one_letter_code
_entity_poly.pdbx_strand_id
1 'polypeptide(L)'
;MDISRRQFAIGSAALAGASALPFGAGLALAQAPLKVGFVYVGPISDHGYSYQHDLGRKEIEKVYGAKVQTSYVENVPEGADAERVINQLASQGHGLIFTTSFGFMNPTERVAKRFPKVRFEHATGYKRAENLATYSARFYEGRTVLGTIAGRMTKSNVIGYIGSFPIPEVVSGINAFTIALRKQNPNAQVRVVWVNSWYDPAKEADAAKALIDQGADVITQHTDSPAGLQIAEQRGVWCFGQSSDMSRFAPTKCLTSIVDDWAPYYVKRTQMVMDGTWKSTDTWEGMKEGMVVLPPFNPAMGPETMQLAEKVKQDIVAGRLHPFAGPVKDQQGKVVIAEGKSATDEDILKMSYYVEGVQGSLPK
;
A
#
# COMPACT_ATOMS: atom_id res chain seq x y z
N MET A 1 75.68 40.51 -3.20
CA MET A 1 75.80 41.80 -2.54
C MET A 1 74.54 42.03 -1.75
N ASP A 2 74.55 41.63 -0.53
CA ASP A 2 75.03 42.30 0.69
C ASP A 2 74.01 43.38 1.16
N ILE A 3 73.38 43.06 2.29
CA ILE A 3 73.38 43.78 3.59
C ILE A 3 72.44 44.99 3.61
N SER A 4 71.68 45.34 4.66
CA SER A 4 71.63 45.00 6.10
C SER A 4 70.41 45.72 6.71
N ARG A 5 69.81 45.14 7.67
CA ARG A 5 69.54 45.46 9.09
C ARG A 5 69.54 46.94 9.54
N ARG A 6 68.59 47.21 10.40
CA ARG A 6 68.51 48.04 11.63
C ARG A 6 67.42 49.11 11.58
N GLN A 7 66.53 49.02 12.47
CA GLN A 7 66.35 49.28 13.90
C GLN A 7 65.93 50.71 14.21
N PHE A 8 64.99 50.82 15.02
CA PHE A 8 64.71 51.53 16.30
C PHE A 8 63.30 52.23 16.17
N ALA A 9 62.41 52.02 16.96
CA ALA A 9 62.12 52.00 18.41
C ALA A 9 61.34 53.27 18.86
N ILE A 10 60.32 53.03 19.64
CA ILE A 10 59.74 53.81 20.72
C ILE A 10 58.76 54.94 20.41
N GLY A 11 57.57 54.77 21.01
CA GLY A 11 56.61 55.86 21.21
C GLY A 11 55.26 55.41 21.75
N SER A 12 55.18 55.36 23.02
CA SER A 12 54.16 54.97 23.98
C SER A 12 52.75 55.54 23.79
N ALA A 13 51.74 54.73 24.18
CA ALA A 13 50.53 55.01 24.97
C ALA A 13 49.44 55.90 24.44
N ALA A 14 48.28 55.32 24.30
CA ALA A 14 47.00 55.76 24.97
C ALA A 14 45.92 54.77 24.84
N LEU A 15 45.46 54.27 25.88
CA LEU A 15 44.20 53.81 26.43
C LEU A 15 42.94 53.78 25.52
N ALA A 16 42.24 52.63 25.71
CA ALA A 16 40.79 52.49 25.99
C ALA A 16 39.83 52.35 24.80
N GLY A 17 39.17 51.23 24.81
CA GLY A 17 37.94 50.98 24.03
C GLY A 17 37.79 49.53 23.67
N ALA A 18 37.79 48.59 24.65
CA ALA A 18 37.38 47.25 24.42
C ALA A 18 35.89 47.17 24.30
N SER A 19 35.35 47.39 23.08
CA SER A 19 33.99 47.01 22.73
C SER A 19 34.04 45.50 22.47
N ALA A 20 33.66 44.72 23.47
CA ALA A 20 33.36 43.31 23.35
C ALA A 20 32.11 43.14 22.46
N LEU A 21 32.30 42.88 21.19
CA LEU A 21 31.26 42.36 20.35
C LEU A 21 30.97 40.92 20.85
N PRO A 22 29.70 40.60 21.12
CA PRO A 22 29.36 39.20 21.44
C PRO A 22 29.47 38.36 20.15
N PHE A 23 30.64 37.76 19.94
CA PHE A 23 30.76 36.63 19.03
C PHE A 23 30.05 35.42 19.67
N GLY A 24 28.71 35.40 19.48
CA GLY A 24 27.82 34.36 19.96
C GLY A 24 26.75 34.06 18.94
N ALA A 25 27.04 34.22 17.64
CA ALA A 25 26.23 33.58 16.62
C ALA A 25 26.70 32.12 16.57
N GLY A 26 26.12 31.28 17.43
CA GLY A 26 26.21 29.83 17.27
C GLY A 26 25.73 29.50 15.86
N LEU A 27 26.68 29.15 14.99
CA LEU A 27 26.33 28.46 13.75
C LEU A 27 25.52 27.22 14.19
N ALA A 28 24.21 27.30 14.10
CA ALA A 28 23.39 26.13 14.18
C ALA A 28 23.89 25.24 13.05
N LEU A 29 24.69 24.23 13.37
CA LEU A 29 25.07 23.18 12.42
C LEU A 29 23.78 22.65 11.87
N ALA A 30 23.50 22.94 10.60
CA ALA A 30 22.34 22.41 9.93
C ALA A 30 22.39 20.88 10.09
N GLN A 31 21.42 20.34 10.79
CA GLN A 31 21.34 18.90 11.00
C GLN A 31 21.30 18.22 9.62
N ALA A 32 22.15 17.22 9.41
CA ALA A 32 22.17 16.50 8.15
C ALA A 32 20.76 15.94 7.85
N PRO A 33 20.32 15.98 6.59
CA PRO A 33 18.98 15.51 6.23
C PRO A 33 18.78 14.05 6.61
N LEU A 34 17.58 13.73 7.10
CA LEU A 34 17.20 12.33 7.33
C LEU A 34 17.15 11.60 5.98
N LYS A 35 17.94 10.53 5.86
CA LYS A 35 17.86 9.65 4.68
C LYS A 35 16.72 8.63 4.87
N VAL A 36 15.81 8.61 3.93
CA VAL A 36 14.65 7.68 3.91
C VAL A 36 14.74 6.79 2.68
N GLY A 37 14.81 5.47 2.89
CA GLY A 37 14.92 4.47 1.83
C GLY A 37 13.60 3.77 1.57
N PHE A 38 13.35 3.41 0.30
CA PHE A 38 12.20 2.63 -0.11
C PHE A 38 12.63 1.42 -0.95
N VAL A 39 11.98 0.28 -0.71
CA VAL A 39 12.21 -0.95 -1.46
C VAL A 39 10.89 -1.42 -2.04
N TYR A 40 10.78 -1.40 -3.37
CA TYR A 40 9.57 -1.74 -4.12
C TYR A 40 9.72 -3.09 -4.82
N VAL A 41 8.66 -3.91 -4.75
CA VAL A 41 8.63 -5.25 -5.37
C VAL A 41 8.45 -5.20 -6.88
N GLY A 42 7.73 -4.21 -7.38
CA GLY A 42 7.46 -3.98 -8.80
C GLY A 42 7.98 -2.64 -9.29
N PRO A 43 7.73 -2.31 -10.56
CA PRO A 43 8.09 -1.02 -11.14
C PRO A 43 7.22 0.09 -10.55
N ILE A 44 7.78 1.29 -10.42
CA ILE A 44 7.00 2.46 -10.02
C ILE A 44 6.09 2.97 -11.15
N SER A 45 6.46 2.76 -12.40
CA SER A 45 5.75 3.20 -13.60
C SER A 45 4.79 4.40 -13.35
N ASP A 46 3.53 4.32 -13.78
CA ASP A 46 2.50 5.35 -13.59
C ASP A 46 1.15 4.78 -13.08
N HIS A 47 1.18 3.55 -12.54
CA HIS A 47 0.04 2.81 -11.99
C HIS A 47 0.49 1.70 -11.05
N GLY A 48 -0.45 1.14 -10.31
CA GLY A 48 -0.26 -0.04 -9.47
C GLY A 48 0.30 0.28 -8.09
N TYR A 49 0.63 -0.77 -7.35
CA TYR A 49 0.99 -0.73 -5.95
C TYR A 49 2.28 0.06 -5.68
N SER A 50 3.38 -0.28 -6.40
CA SER A 50 4.67 0.42 -6.22
C SER A 50 4.58 1.90 -6.59
N TYR A 51 3.76 2.26 -7.57
CA TYR A 51 3.48 3.65 -7.94
C TYR A 51 2.84 4.43 -6.78
N GLN A 52 1.85 3.87 -6.10
CA GLN A 52 1.21 4.53 -4.96
C GLN A 52 2.17 4.72 -3.78
N HIS A 53 3.02 3.74 -3.53
CA HIS A 53 4.10 3.91 -2.54
C HIS A 53 5.07 5.02 -2.93
N ASP A 54 5.43 5.15 -4.22
CA ASP A 54 6.31 6.22 -4.70
C ASP A 54 5.66 7.60 -4.64
N LEU A 55 4.34 7.70 -4.83
CA LEU A 55 3.60 8.94 -4.58
C LEU A 55 3.73 9.37 -3.10
N GLY A 56 3.61 8.42 -2.18
CA GLY A 56 3.84 8.68 -0.76
C GLY A 56 5.28 9.12 -0.46
N ARG A 57 6.28 8.52 -1.11
CA ARG A 57 7.68 8.96 -1.02
C ARG A 57 7.84 10.40 -1.52
N LYS A 58 7.26 10.75 -2.66
CA LYS A 58 7.30 12.11 -3.22
C LYS A 58 6.60 13.13 -2.31
N GLU A 59 5.54 12.73 -1.63
CA GLU A 59 4.88 13.62 -0.66
C GLU A 59 5.78 13.92 0.55
N ILE A 60 6.60 12.95 1.02
CA ILE A 60 7.64 13.21 2.04
C ILE A 60 8.59 14.31 1.56
N GLU A 61 9.11 14.22 0.32
CA GLU A 61 10.02 15.23 -0.25
C GLU A 61 9.36 16.60 -0.32
N LYS A 62 8.11 16.65 -0.75
CA LYS A 62 7.34 17.89 -0.85
C LYS A 62 7.08 18.55 0.51
N VAL A 63 6.75 17.76 1.54
CA VAL A 63 6.45 18.26 2.88
C VAL A 63 7.70 18.73 3.61
N TYR A 64 8.79 17.98 3.53
CA TYR A 64 9.98 18.23 4.35
C TYR A 64 11.13 18.92 3.63
N GLY A 65 11.13 18.94 2.30
CA GLY A 65 12.15 19.60 1.50
C GLY A 65 13.56 19.16 1.87
N ALA A 66 14.44 20.13 2.11
CA ALA A 66 15.86 19.87 2.41
C ALA A 66 16.11 19.14 3.75
N LYS A 67 15.11 18.94 4.60
CA LYS A 67 15.25 18.19 5.87
C LYS A 67 15.29 16.68 5.65
N VAL A 68 14.85 16.17 4.48
CA VAL A 68 14.80 14.77 4.16
C VAL A 68 15.39 14.53 2.78
N GLN A 69 16.10 13.42 2.64
CA GLN A 69 16.60 12.92 1.36
C GLN A 69 16.03 11.51 1.15
N THR A 70 15.18 11.32 0.14
CA THR A 70 14.64 10.00 -0.17
C THR A 70 15.45 9.29 -1.25
N SER A 71 15.44 7.97 -1.22
CA SER A 71 15.94 7.10 -2.28
C SER A 71 15.07 5.84 -2.38
N TYR A 72 15.08 5.19 -3.53
CA TYR A 72 14.31 3.96 -3.73
C TYR A 72 15.06 2.96 -4.61
N VAL A 73 14.68 1.70 -4.48
CA VAL A 73 15.07 0.63 -5.40
C VAL A 73 13.80 -0.12 -5.79
N GLU A 74 13.54 -0.22 -7.09
CA GLU A 74 12.35 -0.88 -7.64
C GLU A 74 12.69 -2.24 -8.26
N ASN A 75 11.66 -3.04 -8.57
CA ASN A 75 11.80 -4.37 -9.15
C ASN A 75 12.70 -5.30 -8.31
N VAL A 76 12.59 -5.20 -6.99
CA VAL A 76 13.37 -6.02 -6.07
C VAL A 76 12.65 -7.35 -5.86
N PRO A 77 13.25 -8.50 -6.25
CA PRO A 77 12.66 -9.79 -5.96
C PRO A 77 12.59 -10.06 -4.46
N GLU A 78 11.54 -10.75 -4.04
CA GLU A 78 11.41 -11.20 -2.66
C GLU A 78 12.50 -12.24 -2.30
N GLY A 79 12.89 -12.30 -1.04
CA GLY A 79 13.92 -13.22 -0.56
C GLY A 79 15.31 -12.61 -0.42
N ALA A 80 16.33 -13.22 -0.99
CA ALA A 80 17.75 -12.83 -0.78
C ALA A 80 18.09 -11.45 -1.35
N ASP A 81 17.54 -11.11 -2.51
CA ASP A 81 17.76 -9.79 -3.11
C ASP A 81 17.17 -8.67 -2.28
N ALA A 82 15.98 -8.87 -1.72
CA ALA A 82 15.39 -7.92 -0.79
C ALA A 82 16.29 -7.69 0.42
N GLU A 83 16.83 -8.76 1.03
CA GLU A 83 17.75 -8.62 2.17
C GLU A 83 19.01 -7.83 1.79
N ARG A 84 19.58 -8.11 0.62
CA ARG A 84 20.77 -7.41 0.12
C ARG A 84 20.49 -5.90 -0.06
N VAL A 85 19.37 -5.55 -0.69
CA VAL A 85 19.00 -4.14 -0.94
C VAL A 85 18.70 -3.40 0.38
N ILE A 86 17.92 -4.00 1.27
CA ILE A 86 17.59 -3.40 2.58
C ILE A 86 18.88 -3.18 3.40
N ASN A 87 19.77 -4.18 3.43
CA ASN A 87 21.06 -4.07 4.10
C ASN A 87 21.93 -2.96 3.49
N GLN A 88 21.94 -2.81 2.17
CA GLN A 88 22.68 -1.75 1.49
C GLN A 88 22.18 -0.36 1.91
N LEU A 89 20.86 -0.13 1.89
CA LEU A 89 20.28 1.14 2.34
C LEU A 89 20.63 1.45 3.79
N ALA A 90 20.51 0.48 4.70
CA ALA A 90 20.89 0.65 6.10
C ALA A 90 22.38 1.00 6.26
N SER A 91 23.28 0.32 5.52
CA SER A 91 24.74 0.58 5.54
C SER A 91 25.11 1.94 4.95
N GLN A 92 24.29 2.50 4.06
CA GLN A 92 24.46 3.83 3.47
C GLN A 92 23.96 4.97 4.39
N GLY A 93 23.52 4.63 5.60
CA GLY A 93 23.12 5.60 6.61
C GLY A 93 21.68 6.10 6.48
N HIS A 94 20.78 5.30 5.85
CA HIS A 94 19.35 5.59 5.92
C HIS A 94 18.85 5.37 7.35
N GLY A 95 18.22 6.39 7.92
CA GLY A 95 17.65 6.35 9.28
C GLY A 95 16.25 5.76 9.34
N LEU A 96 15.54 5.75 8.21
CA LEU A 96 14.21 5.18 8.05
C LEU A 96 14.15 4.41 6.72
N ILE A 97 13.62 3.18 6.74
CA ILE A 97 13.50 2.34 5.54
C ILE A 97 12.12 1.73 5.49
N PHE A 98 11.41 1.98 4.39
CA PHE A 98 10.11 1.37 4.05
C PHE A 98 10.33 0.19 3.11
N THR A 99 9.75 -0.96 3.47
CA THR A 99 9.79 -2.19 2.66
C THR A 99 8.35 -2.59 2.34
N THR A 100 7.99 -2.63 1.06
CA THR A 100 6.61 -2.53 0.61
C THR A 100 6.01 -3.83 0.06
N SER A 101 6.52 -4.99 0.44
CA SER A 101 5.92 -6.26 0.01
C SER A 101 5.91 -7.28 1.14
N PHE A 102 4.85 -8.12 1.18
CA PHE A 102 4.71 -9.19 2.17
C PHE A 102 5.97 -10.09 2.25
N GLY A 103 6.54 -10.48 1.13
CA GLY A 103 7.72 -11.33 1.10
C GLY A 103 9.02 -10.66 1.56
N PHE A 104 9.01 -9.33 1.79
CA PHE A 104 10.13 -8.61 2.41
C PHE A 104 10.16 -8.75 3.94
N MET A 105 9.15 -9.36 4.57
CA MET A 105 9.02 -9.47 6.02
C MET A 105 10.26 -10.10 6.69
N ASN A 106 10.63 -11.31 6.27
CA ASN A 106 11.78 -12.00 6.84
C ASN A 106 13.13 -11.31 6.54
N PRO A 107 13.39 -10.84 5.29
CA PRO A 107 14.53 -9.98 4.97
C PRO A 107 14.63 -8.75 5.87
N THR A 108 13.53 -8.00 6.03
CA THR A 108 13.49 -6.79 6.87
C THR A 108 13.80 -7.11 8.33
N GLU A 109 13.19 -8.15 8.89
CA GLU A 109 13.45 -8.59 10.27
C GLU A 109 14.94 -8.93 10.50
N ARG A 110 15.58 -9.65 9.56
CA ARG A 110 17.00 -9.99 9.67
C ARG A 110 17.90 -8.76 9.61
N VAL A 111 17.59 -7.81 8.73
CA VAL A 111 18.37 -6.55 8.63
C VAL A 111 18.13 -5.67 9.85
N ALA A 112 16.90 -5.55 10.34
CA ALA A 112 16.58 -4.74 11.53
C ALA A 112 17.38 -5.16 12.74
N LYS A 113 17.60 -6.47 12.96
CA LYS A 113 18.45 -7.00 14.03
C LYS A 113 19.91 -6.55 13.93
N ARG A 114 20.44 -6.35 12.71
CA ARG A 114 21.83 -5.90 12.48
C ARG A 114 22.00 -4.39 12.60
N PHE A 115 20.93 -3.62 12.43
CA PHE A 115 20.94 -2.16 12.43
C PHE A 115 19.95 -1.58 13.45
N PRO A 116 20.21 -1.71 14.76
CA PRO A 116 19.26 -1.33 15.81
C PRO A 116 18.95 0.16 15.88
N LYS A 117 19.78 1.01 15.27
CA LYS A 117 19.56 2.47 15.21
C LYS A 117 18.72 2.91 14.01
N VAL A 118 18.53 2.05 13.01
CA VAL A 118 17.68 2.30 11.84
C VAL A 118 16.24 1.93 12.17
N ARG A 119 15.28 2.73 11.74
CA ARG A 119 13.83 2.43 11.86
C ARG A 119 13.35 1.78 10.57
N PHE A 120 12.59 0.70 10.72
CA PHE A 120 12.04 -0.05 9.59
C PHE A 120 10.52 -0.02 9.66
N GLU A 121 9.90 0.23 8.53
CA GLU A 121 8.46 0.20 8.30
C GLU A 121 8.17 -0.87 7.25
N HIS A 122 7.49 -1.93 7.63
CA HIS A 122 7.23 -3.05 6.74
C HIS A 122 5.74 -3.16 6.41
N ALA A 123 5.41 -3.06 5.10
CA ALA A 123 4.04 -3.18 4.63
C ALA A 123 3.56 -4.64 4.64
N THR A 124 2.30 -4.84 5.03
CA THR A 124 1.52 -6.09 4.93
C THR A 124 2.07 -7.29 5.72
N GLY A 125 3.11 -7.08 6.54
CA GLY A 125 3.66 -8.12 7.41
C GLY A 125 3.07 -8.11 8.81
N TYR A 126 3.50 -9.07 9.64
CA TYR A 126 3.08 -9.22 11.03
C TYR A 126 4.25 -9.33 12.04
N LYS A 127 5.49 -9.37 11.57
CA LYS A 127 6.66 -9.43 12.44
C LYS A 127 7.14 -8.03 12.80
N ARG A 128 7.28 -7.79 14.10
CA ARG A 128 7.73 -6.52 14.68
C ARG A 128 8.91 -6.73 15.61
N ALA A 129 9.68 -5.65 15.82
CA ALA A 129 10.75 -5.55 16.79
C ALA A 129 10.80 -4.11 17.33
N GLU A 130 11.69 -3.81 18.26
CA GLU A 130 11.83 -2.47 18.83
C GLU A 130 12.04 -1.38 17.74
N ASN A 131 12.76 -1.72 16.67
CA ASN A 131 13.05 -0.84 15.55
C ASN A 131 12.36 -1.24 14.24
N LEU A 132 11.37 -2.15 14.28
CA LEU A 132 10.59 -2.63 13.15
C LEU A 132 9.10 -2.52 13.44
N ALA A 133 8.40 -1.66 12.73
CA ALA A 133 6.95 -1.54 12.72
C ALA A 133 6.33 -2.22 11.52
N THR A 134 5.04 -2.52 11.60
CA THR A 134 4.24 -3.01 10.47
C THR A 134 3.10 -2.05 10.17
N TYR A 135 2.72 -1.97 8.89
CA TYR A 135 1.55 -1.24 8.44
C TYR A 135 0.88 -1.97 7.27
N SER A 136 -0.43 -1.81 7.15
CA SER A 136 -1.22 -2.37 6.06
C SER A 136 -2.49 -1.57 5.85
N ALA A 137 -3.08 -1.69 4.67
CA ALA A 137 -4.40 -1.15 4.38
C ALA A 137 -5.46 -2.25 4.54
N ARG A 138 -6.69 -1.85 4.95
CA ARG A 138 -7.87 -2.73 5.00
C ARG A 138 -8.47 -2.86 3.59
N PHE A 139 -7.70 -3.43 2.66
CA PHE A 139 -8.09 -3.59 1.24
C PHE A 139 -9.48 -4.21 1.09
N TYR A 140 -9.86 -5.11 1.98
CA TYR A 140 -11.16 -5.79 1.99
C TYR A 140 -12.35 -4.83 2.13
N GLU A 141 -12.14 -3.63 2.71
CA GLU A 141 -13.19 -2.60 2.76
C GLU A 141 -13.52 -2.09 1.37
N GLY A 142 -12.50 -1.78 0.55
CA GLY A 142 -12.67 -1.44 -0.86
C GLY A 142 -13.32 -2.57 -1.65
N ARG A 143 -12.87 -3.82 -1.43
CA ARG A 143 -13.44 -5.01 -2.06
C ARG A 143 -14.93 -5.17 -1.78
N THR A 144 -15.39 -4.80 -0.58
CA THR A 144 -16.81 -4.82 -0.22
C THR A 144 -17.64 -3.88 -1.10
N VAL A 145 -17.16 -2.68 -1.37
CA VAL A 145 -17.83 -1.74 -2.27
C VAL A 145 -17.82 -2.27 -3.70
N LEU A 146 -16.67 -2.75 -4.18
CA LEU A 146 -16.57 -3.34 -5.53
C LEU A 146 -17.50 -4.55 -5.72
N GLY A 147 -17.59 -5.44 -4.73
CA GLY A 147 -18.48 -6.58 -4.74
C GLY A 147 -19.96 -6.15 -4.81
N THR A 148 -20.33 -5.11 -4.07
CA THR A 148 -21.67 -4.53 -4.14
C THR A 148 -22.00 -4.03 -5.55
N ILE A 149 -21.08 -3.30 -6.17
CA ILE A 149 -21.24 -2.81 -7.55
C ILE A 149 -21.34 -4.00 -8.52
N ALA A 150 -20.45 -4.97 -8.42
CA ALA A 150 -20.44 -6.14 -9.29
C ALA A 150 -21.76 -6.92 -9.24
N GLY A 151 -22.37 -7.06 -8.06
CA GLY A 151 -23.65 -7.73 -7.89
C GLY A 151 -24.82 -7.05 -8.61
N ARG A 152 -24.75 -5.73 -8.79
CA ARG A 152 -25.73 -4.94 -9.56
C ARG A 152 -25.45 -4.92 -11.06
N MET A 153 -24.18 -5.08 -11.44
CA MET A 153 -23.72 -4.91 -12.82
C MET A 153 -23.67 -6.23 -13.62
N THR A 154 -23.41 -7.36 -12.96
CA THR A 154 -23.33 -8.66 -13.65
C THR A 154 -24.68 -9.10 -14.20
N LYS A 155 -24.65 -9.68 -15.40
CA LYS A 155 -25.76 -10.32 -16.06
C LYS A 155 -25.55 -11.82 -16.19
N SER A 156 -24.32 -12.26 -16.31
CA SER A 156 -23.95 -13.68 -16.40
C SER A 156 -23.95 -14.40 -15.06
N ASN A 157 -23.93 -13.65 -13.94
CA ASN A 157 -23.70 -14.16 -12.59
C ASN A 157 -22.29 -14.76 -12.40
N VAL A 158 -21.35 -14.52 -13.31
CA VAL A 158 -19.95 -15.02 -13.23
C VAL A 158 -19.01 -13.84 -13.19
N ILE A 159 -18.26 -13.77 -12.09
CA ILE A 159 -17.23 -12.76 -11.88
C ILE A 159 -15.85 -13.43 -11.96
N GLY A 160 -14.95 -12.85 -12.74
CA GLY A 160 -13.55 -13.26 -12.79
C GLY A 160 -12.71 -12.50 -11.79
N TYR A 161 -11.93 -13.21 -10.97
CA TYR A 161 -11.00 -12.62 -10.01
C TYR A 161 -9.57 -13.10 -10.31
N ILE A 162 -8.68 -12.17 -10.62
CA ILE A 162 -7.25 -12.47 -10.83
C ILE A 162 -6.54 -12.28 -9.48
N GLY A 163 -6.07 -13.39 -8.88
CA GLY A 163 -5.35 -13.40 -7.61
C GLY A 163 -3.84 -13.46 -7.80
N SER A 164 -3.09 -12.75 -6.98
CA SER A 164 -1.62 -12.78 -6.98
C SER A 164 -1.09 -14.02 -6.25
N PHE A 165 -1.14 -14.02 -4.93
CA PHE A 165 -0.70 -15.13 -4.07
C PHE A 165 -1.79 -15.50 -3.06
N PRO A 166 -1.95 -16.78 -2.68
CA PRO A 166 -2.99 -17.23 -1.76
C PRO A 166 -2.65 -16.94 -0.29
N ILE A 167 -2.34 -15.69 0.02
CA ILE A 167 -2.10 -15.20 1.38
C ILE A 167 -3.38 -14.61 2.00
N PRO A 168 -3.50 -14.52 3.33
CA PRO A 168 -4.70 -14.05 4.00
C PRO A 168 -5.23 -12.70 3.51
N GLU A 169 -4.36 -11.75 3.16
CA GLU A 169 -4.72 -10.45 2.61
C GLU A 169 -5.54 -10.59 1.31
N VAL A 170 -5.07 -11.41 0.38
CA VAL A 170 -5.75 -11.63 -0.92
C VAL A 170 -7.02 -12.45 -0.72
N VAL A 171 -6.96 -13.50 0.11
CA VAL A 171 -8.10 -14.36 0.42
C VAL A 171 -9.23 -13.58 1.09
N SER A 172 -8.92 -12.74 2.07
CA SER A 172 -9.91 -11.86 2.71
C SER A 172 -10.53 -10.87 1.73
N GLY A 173 -9.73 -10.34 0.80
CA GLY A 173 -10.23 -9.49 -0.29
C GLY A 173 -11.24 -10.20 -1.18
N ILE A 174 -10.93 -11.43 -1.62
CA ILE A 174 -11.86 -12.28 -2.41
C ILE A 174 -13.14 -12.53 -1.64
N ASN A 175 -13.02 -12.89 -0.36
CA ASN A 175 -14.15 -13.22 0.48
C ASN A 175 -15.07 -12.01 0.75
N ALA A 176 -14.50 -10.85 1.09
CA ALA A 176 -15.26 -9.62 1.31
C ALA A 176 -16.01 -9.18 0.05
N PHE A 177 -15.35 -9.25 -1.11
CA PHE A 177 -15.96 -9.01 -2.40
C PHE A 177 -17.14 -9.97 -2.64
N THR A 178 -16.96 -11.27 -2.43
CA THR A 178 -17.95 -12.30 -2.67
C THR A 178 -19.16 -12.17 -1.73
N ILE A 179 -18.93 -11.88 -0.45
CA ILE A 179 -20.02 -11.63 0.52
C ILE A 179 -20.87 -10.45 0.07
N ALA A 180 -20.25 -9.34 -0.32
CA ALA A 180 -20.97 -8.15 -0.77
C ALA A 180 -21.68 -8.36 -2.11
N LEU A 181 -21.05 -9.05 -3.06
CA LEU A 181 -21.63 -9.46 -4.34
C LEU A 181 -22.92 -10.26 -4.13
N ARG A 182 -22.87 -11.29 -3.29
CA ARG A 182 -24.01 -12.20 -3.07
C ARG A 182 -25.14 -11.58 -2.24
N LYS A 183 -24.86 -10.55 -1.46
CA LYS A 183 -25.89 -9.72 -0.83
C LYS A 183 -26.77 -9.00 -1.86
N GLN A 184 -26.21 -8.64 -3.02
CA GLN A 184 -26.94 -7.99 -4.11
C GLN A 184 -27.50 -9.02 -5.11
N ASN A 185 -26.76 -10.09 -5.36
CA ASN A 185 -27.12 -11.14 -6.32
C ASN A 185 -26.73 -12.52 -5.75
N PRO A 186 -27.65 -13.21 -5.06
CA PRO A 186 -27.37 -14.50 -4.43
C PRO A 186 -26.90 -15.61 -5.39
N ASN A 187 -27.21 -15.49 -6.69
CA ASN A 187 -26.84 -16.48 -7.72
C ASN A 187 -25.42 -16.23 -8.26
N ALA A 188 -24.81 -15.08 -7.97
CA ALA A 188 -23.49 -14.74 -8.49
C ALA A 188 -22.39 -15.59 -7.86
N GLN A 189 -21.39 -15.91 -8.67
CA GLN A 189 -20.23 -16.74 -8.33
C GLN A 189 -18.94 -16.03 -8.74
N VAL A 190 -17.89 -16.22 -7.94
CA VAL A 190 -16.55 -15.71 -8.21
C VAL A 190 -15.65 -16.86 -8.62
N ARG A 191 -15.05 -16.77 -9.81
CA ARG A 191 -14.00 -17.69 -10.30
C ARG A 191 -12.65 -17.04 -10.12
N VAL A 192 -11.73 -17.74 -9.47
CA VAL A 192 -10.39 -17.21 -9.15
C VAL A 192 -9.35 -17.89 -10.02
N VAL A 193 -8.49 -17.09 -10.66
CA VAL A 193 -7.26 -17.56 -11.31
C VAL A 193 -6.07 -16.97 -10.57
N TRP A 194 -5.19 -17.83 -10.06
CA TRP A 194 -3.96 -17.45 -9.36
C TRP A 194 -2.80 -17.36 -10.35
N VAL A 195 -2.16 -16.18 -10.45
CA VAL A 195 -1.04 -15.95 -11.37
C VAL A 195 0.32 -16.14 -10.72
N ASN A 196 0.36 -16.29 -9.38
CA ASN A 196 1.60 -16.44 -8.58
C ASN A 196 2.62 -15.33 -8.89
N SER A 197 2.15 -14.10 -9.00
CA SER A 197 2.94 -12.90 -9.20
C SER A 197 2.18 -11.67 -8.71
N TRP A 198 2.90 -10.66 -8.22
CA TRP A 198 2.31 -9.34 -7.93
C TRP A 198 2.14 -8.53 -9.21
N TYR A 199 3.06 -8.65 -10.15
CA TYR A 199 3.08 -7.92 -11.42
C TYR A 199 3.58 -8.82 -12.54
N ASP A 200 2.70 -9.24 -13.44
CA ASP A 200 3.03 -10.01 -14.65
C ASP A 200 1.95 -9.75 -15.71
N PRO A 201 2.15 -8.70 -16.55
CA PRO A 201 1.14 -8.31 -17.54
C PRO A 201 0.68 -9.43 -18.46
N ALA A 202 1.59 -10.36 -18.83
CA ALA A 202 1.25 -11.47 -19.71
C ALA A 202 0.31 -12.47 -19.03
N LYS A 203 0.66 -12.92 -17.81
CA LYS A 203 -0.19 -13.83 -17.04
C LYS A 203 -1.53 -13.19 -16.65
N GLU A 204 -1.54 -11.91 -16.30
CA GLU A 204 -2.75 -11.19 -15.96
C GLU A 204 -3.70 -11.05 -17.16
N ALA A 205 -3.16 -10.75 -18.36
CA ALA A 205 -3.94 -10.73 -19.59
C ALA A 205 -4.51 -12.11 -19.93
N ASP A 206 -3.72 -13.18 -19.80
CA ASP A 206 -4.17 -14.53 -20.09
C ASP A 206 -5.21 -15.01 -19.07
N ALA A 207 -5.06 -14.67 -17.79
CA ALA A 207 -6.05 -14.93 -16.75
C ALA A 207 -7.38 -14.22 -17.05
N ALA A 208 -7.33 -12.93 -17.45
CA ALA A 208 -8.52 -12.19 -17.84
C ALA A 208 -9.24 -12.84 -19.03
N LYS A 209 -8.50 -13.20 -20.10
CA LYS A 209 -9.07 -13.90 -21.27
C LYS A 209 -9.75 -15.21 -20.85
N ALA A 210 -9.05 -16.04 -20.08
CA ALA A 210 -9.57 -17.34 -19.64
C ALA A 210 -10.85 -17.19 -18.80
N LEU A 211 -10.91 -16.20 -17.91
CA LEU A 211 -12.09 -15.92 -17.09
C LEU A 211 -13.27 -15.43 -17.94
N ILE A 212 -13.02 -14.54 -18.90
CA ILE A 212 -14.07 -14.05 -19.82
C ILE A 212 -14.57 -15.17 -20.73
N ASP A 213 -13.70 -16.02 -21.26
CA ASP A 213 -14.07 -17.18 -22.08
C ASP A 213 -14.89 -18.21 -21.29
N GLN A 214 -14.75 -18.23 -19.96
CA GLN A 214 -15.59 -19.00 -19.04
C GLN A 214 -16.89 -18.31 -18.65
N GLY A 215 -17.22 -17.17 -19.25
CA GLY A 215 -18.48 -16.45 -19.05
C GLY A 215 -18.45 -15.32 -18.04
N ALA A 216 -17.28 -14.92 -17.53
CA ALA A 216 -17.21 -13.74 -16.67
C ALA A 216 -17.54 -12.46 -17.45
N ASP A 217 -18.47 -11.67 -16.93
CA ASP A 217 -18.84 -10.36 -17.48
C ASP A 217 -18.38 -9.17 -16.59
N VAL A 218 -17.69 -9.49 -15.50
CA VAL A 218 -16.99 -8.55 -14.62
C VAL A 218 -15.64 -9.14 -14.27
N ILE A 219 -14.56 -8.36 -14.41
CA ILE A 219 -13.20 -8.72 -14.02
C ILE A 219 -12.74 -7.84 -12.86
N THR A 220 -12.19 -8.44 -11.84
CA THR A 220 -11.47 -7.75 -10.75
C THR A 220 -10.14 -8.44 -10.49
N GLN A 221 -9.20 -7.74 -9.86
CA GLN A 221 -7.86 -8.26 -9.67
C GLN A 221 -7.26 -7.82 -8.33
N HIS A 222 -6.29 -8.61 -7.84
CA HIS A 222 -5.37 -8.24 -6.78
C HIS A 222 -3.94 -8.43 -7.29
N THR A 223 -3.67 -7.86 -8.45
CA THR A 223 -2.41 -7.77 -9.17
C THR A 223 -2.25 -6.36 -9.69
N ASP A 224 -1.06 -5.96 -10.10
CA ASP A 224 -0.70 -4.55 -10.25
C ASP A 224 -0.66 -4.05 -11.69
N SER A 225 -0.73 -4.95 -12.68
CA SER A 225 -0.70 -4.56 -14.09
C SER A 225 -2.10 -4.17 -14.58
N PRO A 226 -2.23 -3.22 -15.51
CA PRO A 226 -3.51 -2.89 -16.12
C PRO A 226 -3.94 -3.86 -17.22
N ALA A 227 -3.16 -4.92 -17.50
CA ALA A 227 -3.39 -5.81 -18.63
C ALA A 227 -4.76 -6.51 -18.55
N GLY A 228 -5.19 -6.93 -17.35
CA GLY A 228 -6.51 -7.51 -17.14
C GLY A 228 -7.65 -6.56 -17.50
N LEU A 229 -7.50 -5.26 -17.14
CA LEU A 229 -8.48 -4.22 -17.47
C LEU A 229 -8.52 -3.93 -18.98
N GLN A 230 -7.35 -3.90 -19.62
CA GLN A 230 -7.26 -3.69 -21.08
C GLN A 230 -7.95 -4.82 -21.87
N ILE A 231 -7.82 -6.06 -21.41
CA ILE A 231 -8.56 -7.20 -21.99
C ILE A 231 -10.06 -7.05 -21.74
N ALA A 232 -10.47 -6.64 -20.53
CA ALA A 232 -11.88 -6.39 -20.22
C ALA A 232 -12.48 -5.29 -21.12
N GLU A 233 -11.79 -4.18 -21.32
CA GLU A 233 -12.16 -3.10 -22.24
C GLU A 233 -12.34 -3.62 -23.66
N GLN A 234 -11.36 -4.34 -24.21
CA GLN A 234 -11.39 -4.91 -25.56
C GLN A 234 -12.54 -5.91 -25.75
N ARG A 235 -12.86 -6.69 -24.72
CA ARG A 235 -13.91 -7.71 -24.74
C ARG A 235 -15.29 -7.17 -24.35
N GLY A 236 -15.37 -5.89 -23.98
CA GLY A 236 -16.62 -5.21 -23.62
C GLY A 236 -17.22 -5.61 -22.28
N VAL A 237 -16.45 -6.23 -21.37
CA VAL A 237 -16.88 -6.61 -20.03
C VAL A 237 -16.44 -5.58 -18.99
N TRP A 238 -17.18 -5.51 -17.87
CA TRP A 238 -16.85 -4.56 -16.79
C TRP A 238 -15.59 -4.95 -16.05
N CYS A 239 -14.90 -3.96 -15.46
CA CYS A 239 -13.73 -4.23 -14.66
C CYS A 239 -13.54 -3.24 -13.51
N PHE A 240 -12.62 -3.59 -12.60
CA PHE A 240 -12.20 -2.76 -11.48
C PHE A 240 -10.67 -2.67 -11.44
N GLY A 241 -10.14 -1.48 -11.16
CA GLY A 241 -8.73 -1.26 -10.95
C GLY A 241 -8.25 -1.63 -9.53
N GLN A 242 -6.93 -1.77 -9.40
CA GLN A 242 -6.26 -2.17 -8.16
C GLN A 242 -5.13 -1.21 -7.82
N SER A 243 -4.99 -0.92 -6.53
CA SER A 243 -3.98 -0.09 -5.87
C SER A 243 -3.90 1.36 -6.34
N SER A 244 -4.21 1.65 -7.59
CA SER A 244 -4.23 3.01 -8.18
C SER A 244 -5.47 3.21 -9.06
N ASP A 245 -5.77 4.46 -9.41
CA ASP A 245 -6.80 4.74 -10.42
C ASP A 245 -6.35 4.24 -11.79
N MET A 246 -6.95 3.14 -12.21
CA MET A 246 -6.68 2.50 -13.50
C MET A 246 -7.73 2.79 -14.58
N SER A 247 -8.65 3.74 -14.34
CA SER A 247 -9.74 4.07 -15.26
C SER A 247 -9.28 4.41 -16.69
N ARG A 248 -8.12 5.02 -16.85
CA ARG A 248 -7.54 5.36 -18.16
C ARG A 248 -7.19 4.14 -19.03
N PHE A 249 -6.99 2.96 -18.44
CA PHE A 249 -6.67 1.73 -19.17
C PHE A 249 -7.90 0.98 -19.66
N ALA A 250 -9.07 1.30 -19.11
CA ALA A 250 -10.37 0.78 -19.52
C ALA A 250 -11.43 1.88 -19.38
N PRO A 251 -11.36 2.95 -20.21
CA PRO A 251 -12.10 4.19 -19.98
C PRO A 251 -13.62 4.02 -20.07
N THR A 252 -14.11 2.99 -20.76
CA THR A 252 -15.56 2.72 -20.87
C THR A 252 -16.03 1.62 -19.95
N LYS A 253 -15.14 0.71 -19.49
CA LYS A 253 -15.49 -0.50 -18.74
C LYS A 253 -14.98 -0.52 -17.31
N CYS A 254 -14.01 0.29 -16.93
CA CYS A 254 -13.59 0.41 -15.54
C CYS A 254 -14.68 1.14 -14.74
N LEU A 255 -15.29 0.42 -13.77
CA LEU A 255 -16.36 0.96 -12.94
C LEU A 255 -15.84 1.88 -11.83
N THR A 256 -14.72 1.55 -11.25
CA THR A 256 -13.89 2.30 -10.31
C THR A 256 -12.62 1.49 -9.99
N SER A 257 -11.78 2.01 -9.08
CA SER A 257 -10.57 1.30 -8.59
C SER A 257 -10.55 1.31 -7.06
N ILE A 258 -9.74 0.45 -6.46
CA ILE A 258 -9.24 0.67 -5.09
C ILE A 258 -7.93 1.43 -5.21
N VAL A 259 -7.77 2.51 -4.46
CA VAL A 259 -6.53 3.29 -4.40
C VAL A 259 -6.01 3.24 -2.97
N ASP A 260 -4.73 2.98 -2.84
CA ASP A 260 -4.05 2.92 -1.56
C ASP A 260 -3.29 4.23 -1.35
N ASP A 261 -3.77 5.10 -0.46
CA ASP A 261 -3.10 6.36 -0.15
C ASP A 261 -2.16 6.20 1.05
N TRP A 262 -0.90 5.94 0.75
CA TRP A 262 0.17 5.78 1.75
C TRP A 262 0.76 7.10 2.25
N ALA A 263 0.49 8.22 1.55
CA ALA A 263 1.17 9.49 1.78
C ALA A 263 1.00 10.02 3.22
N PRO A 264 -0.21 10.06 3.80
CA PRO A 264 -0.40 10.54 5.17
C PRO A 264 0.39 9.72 6.20
N TYR A 265 0.40 8.39 6.03
CA TYR A 265 1.16 7.49 6.89
C TYR A 265 2.66 7.76 6.81
N TYR A 266 3.21 7.84 5.60
CA TYR A 266 4.64 8.07 5.39
C TYR A 266 5.12 9.41 5.93
N VAL A 267 4.37 10.47 5.68
CA VAL A 267 4.65 11.80 6.24
C VAL A 267 4.67 11.72 7.76
N LYS A 268 3.64 11.16 8.39
CA LYS A 268 3.55 11.00 9.84
C LYS A 268 4.71 10.22 10.42
N ARG A 269 5.06 9.05 9.85
CA ARG A 269 6.14 8.19 10.36
C ARG A 269 7.51 8.85 10.19
N THR A 270 7.74 9.55 9.09
CA THR A 270 8.96 10.34 8.86
C THR A 270 9.10 11.46 9.90
N GLN A 271 8.01 12.18 10.21
CA GLN A 271 8.01 13.20 11.27
C GLN A 271 8.39 12.60 12.61
N MET A 272 7.80 11.47 12.97
CA MET A 272 8.10 10.81 14.24
C MET A 272 9.58 10.41 14.38
N VAL A 273 10.23 10.02 13.28
CA VAL A 273 11.68 9.73 13.28
C VAL A 273 12.49 10.99 13.50
N MET A 274 12.16 12.09 12.81
CA MET A 274 12.83 13.38 12.97
C MET A 274 12.70 13.95 14.40
N ASP A 275 11.54 13.75 15.02
CA ASP A 275 11.25 14.23 16.39
C ASP A 275 11.75 13.28 17.48
N GLY A 276 12.31 12.11 17.13
CA GLY A 276 12.71 11.08 18.09
C GLY A 276 11.56 10.41 18.84
N THR A 277 10.31 10.56 18.36
CA THR A 277 9.09 10.00 18.99
C THR A 277 8.64 8.69 18.36
N TRP A 278 9.34 8.21 17.34
CA TRP A 278 9.01 6.98 16.64
C TRP A 278 9.02 5.77 17.58
N LYS A 279 7.96 4.96 17.46
CA LYS A 279 7.84 3.67 18.17
C LYS A 279 7.35 2.62 17.18
N SER A 280 7.73 1.38 17.40
CA SER A 280 7.17 0.24 16.68
C SER A 280 5.68 0.12 16.97
N THR A 281 4.88 0.06 15.92
CA THR A 281 3.42 -0.07 15.98
C THR A 281 2.97 -1.11 14.97
N ASP A 282 1.75 -1.59 15.13
CA ASP A 282 0.98 -2.29 14.12
C ASP A 282 -0.12 -1.35 13.66
N THR A 283 -0.03 -0.88 12.42
CA THR A 283 -0.99 0.04 11.83
C THR A 283 -1.78 -0.67 10.74
N TRP A 284 -3.10 -0.72 10.88
CA TRP A 284 -3.98 -1.31 9.88
C TRP A 284 -5.17 -0.39 9.68
N GLU A 285 -5.02 0.53 8.74
CA GLU A 285 -5.97 1.61 8.47
C GLU A 285 -6.79 1.30 7.20
N GLY A 286 -7.99 1.86 7.13
CA GLY A 286 -8.94 1.60 6.06
C GLY A 286 -9.49 2.86 5.41
N MET A 287 -10.74 2.78 4.98
CA MET A 287 -11.46 3.91 4.36
C MET A 287 -11.70 5.06 5.33
N LYS A 288 -11.88 4.77 6.61
CA LYS A 288 -12.13 5.77 7.64
C LYS A 288 -10.94 6.72 7.82
N GLU A 289 -9.74 6.17 7.80
CA GLU A 289 -8.49 6.90 7.96
C GLU A 289 -7.97 7.46 6.63
N GLY A 290 -8.60 7.08 5.50
CA GLY A 290 -8.22 7.51 4.16
C GLY A 290 -7.09 6.71 3.52
N MET A 291 -6.67 5.59 4.12
CA MET A 291 -5.64 4.74 3.52
C MET A 291 -6.19 3.91 2.35
N VAL A 292 -7.50 3.64 2.34
CA VAL A 292 -8.22 3.03 1.21
C VAL A 292 -9.20 4.05 0.65
N VAL A 293 -9.03 4.40 -0.62
CA VAL A 293 -9.82 5.41 -1.32
C VAL A 293 -10.43 4.82 -2.58
N LEU A 294 -11.60 5.29 -2.98
CA LEU A 294 -12.22 4.95 -4.25
C LEU A 294 -12.27 6.22 -5.14
N PRO A 295 -11.73 6.16 -6.36
CA PRO A 295 -11.91 7.20 -7.37
C PRO A 295 -13.38 7.38 -7.75
N PRO A 296 -13.73 8.41 -8.52
CA PRO A 296 -15.09 8.60 -9.00
C PRO A 296 -15.64 7.36 -9.71
N PHE A 297 -16.91 7.08 -9.46
CA PHE A 297 -17.61 5.98 -10.08
C PHE A 297 -17.93 6.25 -11.56
N ASN A 298 -17.84 5.23 -12.40
CA ASN A 298 -18.21 5.33 -13.80
C ASN A 298 -19.73 5.55 -13.93
N PRO A 299 -20.18 6.62 -14.63
CA PRO A 299 -21.60 6.90 -14.81
C PRO A 299 -22.40 5.77 -15.48
N ALA A 300 -21.74 4.87 -16.22
CA ALA A 300 -22.38 3.70 -16.82
C ALA A 300 -23.01 2.74 -15.80
N MET A 301 -22.65 2.85 -14.51
CA MET A 301 -23.29 2.12 -13.42
C MET A 301 -24.76 2.51 -13.18
N GLY A 302 -25.15 3.68 -13.64
CA GLY A 302 -26.45 4.27 -13.35
C GLY A 302 -26.55 4.83 -11.91
N PRO A 303 -27.50 5.74 -11.69
CA PRO A 303 -27.61 6.49 -10.44
C PRO A 303 -27.90 5.62 -9.21
N GLU A 304 -28.72 4.59 -9.34
CA GLU A 304 -29.09 3.70 -8.23
C GLU A 304 -27.87 2.90 -7.72
N THR A 305 -27.05 2.36 -8.64
CA THR A 305 -25.85 1.59 -8.27
C THR A 305 -24.80 2.52 -7.65
N MET A 306 -24.63 3.73 -8.20
CA MET A 306 -23.72 4.73 -7.64
C MET A 306 -24.13 5.15 -6.22
N GLN A 307 -25.42 5.41 -5.99
CA GLN A 307 -25.93 5.76 -4.64
C GLN A 307 -25.75 4.61 -3.66
N LEU A 308 -25.99 3.38 -4.08
CA LEU A 308 -25.78 2.18 -3.24
C LEU A 308 -24.29 2.02 -2.87
N ALA A 309 -23.39 2.15 -3.85
CA ALA A 309 -21.96 2.06 -3.62
C ALA A 309 -21.46 3.14 -2.64
N GLU A 310 -21.91 4.39 -2.83
CA GLU A 310 -21.57 5.48 -1.92
C GLU A 310 -22.13 5.25 -0.51
N LYS A 311 -23.36 4.73 -0.39
CA LYS A 311 -23.95 4.38 0.89
C LYS A 311 -23.12 3.30 1.60
N VAL A 312 -22.73 2.23 0.91
CA VAL A 312 -21.89 1.15 1.49
C VAL A 312 -20.55 1.71 1.99
N LYS A 313 -19.89 2.54 1.17
CA LYS A 313 -18.66 3.25 1.57
C LYS A 313 -18.86 4.07 2.84
N GLN A 314 -19.92 4.89 2.91
CA GLN A 314 -20.23 5.71 4.09
C GLN A 314 -20.56 4.86 5.32
N ASP A 315 -21.23 3.73 5.15
CA ASP A 315 -21.57 2.81 6.24
C ASP A 315 -20.30 2.12 6.80
N ILE A 316 -19.33 1.79 5.94
CA ILE A 316 -18.01 1.28 6.37
C ILE A 316 -17.25 2.36 7.15
N VAL A 317 -17.11 3.57 6.59
CA VAL A 317 -16.42 4.71 7.21
C VAL A 317 -17.02 5.04 8.58
N ALA A 318 -18.34 4.98 8.70
CA ALA A 318 -19.05 5.24 9.96
C ALA A 318 -19.10 4.05 10.93
N GLY A 319 -18.53 2.90 10.56
CA GLY A 319 -18.55 1.68 11.37
C GLY A 319 -19.94 1.01 11.49
N ARG A 320 -20.90 1.40 10.66
CA ARG A 320 -22.25 0.78 10.63
C ARG A 320 -22.28 -0.52 9.85
N LEU A 321 -21.34 -0.73 8.95
CA LEU A 321 -21.18 -1.95 8.17
C LEU A 321 -19.78 -2.51 8.40
N HIS A 322 -19.71 -3.75 8.87
CA HIS A 322 -18.48 -4.52 8.90
C HIS A 322 -18.48 -5.49 7.70
N PRO A 323 -17.41 -5.52 6.84
CA PRO A 323 -17.34 -6.38 5.67
C PRO A 323 -17.61 -7.87 5.95
N PHE A 324 -17.15 -8.34 7.10
CA PHE A 324 -17.33 -9.70 7.57
C PHE A 324 -18.36 -9.81 8.71
N ALA A 325 -19.48 -9.10 8.60
CA ALA A 325 -20.63 -9.31 9.50
C ALA A 325 -21.36 -10.60 9.12
N GLY A 326 -21.60 -11.46 10.13
CA GLY A 326 -22.30 -12.74 9.96
C GLY A 326 -23.84 -12.61 9.76
N PRO A 327 -24.48 -13.70 9.34
CA PRO A 327 -23.88 -15.03 9.19
C PRO A 327 -23.06 -15.15 7.89
N VAL A 328 -21.88 -15.75 7.97
CA VAL A 328 -21.03 -16.08 6.82
C VAL A 328 -20.78 -17.58 6.80
N LYS A 329 -20.94 -18.21 5.64
CA LYS A 329 -20.66 -19.63 5.42
C LYS A 329 -19.42 -19.81 4.55
N ASP A 330 -18.67 -20.88 4.78
CA ASP A 330 -17.64 -21.33 3.86
C ASP A 330 -18.23 -22.07 2.66
N GLN A 331 -17.38 -22.53 1.75
CA GLN A 331 -17.79 -23.28 0.54
C GLN A 331 -18.53 -24.59 0.84
N GLN A 332 -18.36 -25.15 2.03
CA GLN A 332 -19.02 -26.39 2.48
C GLN A 332 -20.35 -26.10 3.18
N GLY A 333 -20.76 -24.84 3.28
CA GLY A 333 -21.98 -24.42 3.96
C GLY A 333 -21.87 -24.35 5.49
N LYS A 334 -20.66 -24.54 6.06
CA LYS A 334 -20.42 -24.39 7.49
C LYS A 334 -20.40 -22.90 7.84
N VAL A 335 -21.12 -22.53 8.89
CA VAL A 335 -21.09 -21.17 9.42
C VAL A 335 -19.72 -20.91 10.07
N VAL A 336 -18.97 -19.98 9.49
CA VAL A 336 -17.63 -19.55 9.96
C VAL A 336 -17.71 -18.24 10.75
N ILE A 337 -18.72 -17.41 10.50
CA ILE A 337 -19.04 -16.23 11.32
C ILE A 337 -20.51 -16.29 11.65
N ALA A 338 -20.84 -16.38 12.93
CA ALA A 338 -22.22 -16.52 13.37
C ALA A 338 -23.05 -15.24 13.16
N GLU A 339 -24.35 -15.36 13.14
CA GLU A 339 -25.27 -14.23 13.08
C GLU A 339 -25.05 -13.28 14.27
N GLY A 340 -25.08 -11.97 14.01
CA GLY A 340 -24.84 -10.94 15.00
C GLY A 340 -23.37 -10.81 15.47
N LYS A 341 -22.46 -11.56 14.85
CA LYS A 341 -21.01 -11.44 15.06
C LYS A 341 -20.31 -10.87 13.83
N SER A 342 -19.12 -10.34 14.04
CA SER A 342 -18.19 -9.97 12.95
C SER A 342 -16.86 -10.66 13.16
N ALA A 343 -16.12 -10.92 12.08
CA ALA A 343 -14.74 -11.39 12.20
C ALA A 343 -13.89 -10.35 12.93
N THR A 344 -13.00 -10.81 13.79
CA THR A 344 -11.98 -9.97 14.40
C THR A 344 -10.84 -9.71 13.43
N ASP A 345 -10.00 -8.71 13.72
CA ASP A 345 -8.78 -8.47 12.95
C ASP A 345 -7.89 -9.74 12.90
N GLU A 346 -7.82 -10.48 14.00
CA GLU A 346 -7.06 -11.74 14.06
C GLU A 346 -7.65 -12.81 13.14
N ASP A 347 -8.97 -12.94 13.07
CA ASP A 347 -9.64 -13.87 12.15
C ASP A 347 -9.34 -13.53 10.70
N ILE A 348 -9.34 -12.25 10.35
CA ILE A 348 -9.09 -11.77 8.99
C ILE A 348 -7.62 -12.00 8.60
N LEU A 349 -6.68 -11.70 9.50
CA LEU A 349 -5.24 -11.91 9.29
C LEU A 349 -4.84 -13.38 9.14
N LYS A 350 -5.70 -14.31 9.59
CA LYS A 350 -5.49 -15.77 9.49
C LYS A 350 -6.40 -16.44 8.47
N MET A 351 -7.15 -15.67 7.69
CA MET A 351 -8.17 -16.20 6.79
C MET A 351 -7.53 -17.09 5.71
N SER A 352 -7.89 -18.37 5.72
CA SER A 352 -7.33 -19.42 4.86
C SER A 352 -8.41 -20.34 4.28
N TYR A 353 -9.61 -19.79 4.06
CA TYR A 353 -10.76 -20.48 3.49
C TYR A 353 -11.51 -19.55 2.54
N TYR A 354 -12.26 -20.12 1.60
CA TYR A 354 -13.19 -19.39 0.79
C TYR A 354 -14.60 -19.40 1.38
N VAL A 355 -15.31 -18.29 1.21
CA VAL A 355 -16.74 -18.21 1.53
C VAL A 355 -17.59 -18.83 0.43
N GLU A 356 -18.84 -19.13 0.75
CA GLU A 356 -19.87 -19.57 -0.20
C GLU A 356 -19.97 -18.61 -1.38
N GLY A 357 -19.95 -19.13 -2.61
CA GLY A 357 -20.01 -18.37 -3.87
C GLY A 357 -18.65 -18.23 -4.56
N VAL A 358 -17.53 -18.50 -3.90
CA VAL A 358 -16.22 -18.64 -4.57
C VAL A 358 -16.11 -20.04 -5.16
N GLN A 359 -15.71 -20.14 -6.43
CA GLN A 359 -15.52 -21.41 -7.13
C GLN A 359 -14.06 -21.85 -7.10
N GLY A 360 -13.85 -23.19 -7.08
CA GLY A 360 -12.52 -23.79 -7.02
C GLY A 360 -12.04 -24.01 -5.59
N SER A 361 -10.78 -24.39 -5.43
CA SER A 361 -10.11 -24.61 -4.13
C SER A 361 -9.02 -23.58 -3.92
N LEU A 362 -8.81 -23.19 -2.67
CA LEU A 362 -7.66 -22.38 -2.29
C LEU A 362 -6.39 -23.22 -2.51
N PRO A 363 -5.39 -22.72 -3.27
CA PRO A 363 -4.11 -23.41 -3.40
C PRO A 363 -3.44 -23.63 -2.04
N LYS A 364 -2.73 -24.76 -1.92
CA LYS A 364 -2.00 -25.10 -0.69
C LYS A 364 -0.60 -24.50 -0.69
#